data_46ebb75b0440ad7cdd206b2d2ffe99df
#
_entry.id   46ebb75b0440ad7cdd206b2d2ffe99df
#
_cell.length_a   1.000
_cell.length_b   1.000
_cell.length_c   1.000
_cell.angle_alpha   90.00
_cell.angle_beta   90.00
_cell.angle_gamma   90.00
#
_symmetry.space_group_name_H-M   'P 1'
#
loop_
_entity.id
_entity.type
_entity.pdbx_description
1 polymer ?
#
loop_
_entity_poly.entity_id
_entity_poly.type
_entity_poly.pdbx_seq_one_letter_code
_entity_poly.pdbx_strand_id
1 'polypeptide(L)'
;MENRGVDMDELKVNPELCVDCGLCERNCPNNAIRVHDGVPLFCMHCSPEKAPCLAVCPKGAIVALGGAITIKQDKCIGCGLCHSVCPIGAVTINEIGQATKCDLCEGYDTQQCVEACPTHALTNDTEKIIHDKQDKISEGFKKIQTLLK
;
A
#
# COMPACT_ATOMS: atom_id res chain seq x y z
N MET A 1 -16.45 17.46 -12.24
CA MET A 1 -16.08 17.01 -11.97
C MET A 1 -15.09 16.72 -11.65
N GLU A 2 -14.83 16.69 -11.09
CA GLU A 2 -13.77 16.57 -10.75
C GLU A 2 -13.23 15.40 -10.83
N ASN A 3 -12.26 15.21 -11.20
CA ASN A 3 -11.45 14.18 -11.38
C ASN A 3 -10.80 13.73 -10.18
N ARG A 4 -11.57 13.60 -9.15
CA ARG A 4 -11.04 13.15 -8.04
C ARG A 4 -10.48 11.84 -8.15
N GLY A 5 -10.87 10.99 -8.94
CA GLY A 5 -10.35 9.66 -9.08
C GLY A 5 -8.95 9.58 -9.63
N VAL A 6 -8.38 10.69 -9.95
CA VAL A 6 -7.09 10.67 -10.58
C VAL A 6 -5.94 10.62 -9.60
N ASP A 7 -6.17 11.13 -8.40
CA ASP A 7 -5.09 11.20 -7.44
C ASP A 7 -5.53 10.49 -6.18
N MET A 8 -5.11 9.26 -5.99
CA MET A 8 -5.39 8.50 -4.79
C MET A 8 -4.32 8.77 -3.75
N ASP A 9 -4.73 8.90 -2.50
CA ASP A 9 -3.81 9.15 -1.40
C ASP A 9 -2.88 7.96 -1.22
N GLU A 10 -1.60 8.23 -1.20
CA GLU A 10 -0.58 7.21 -1.02
C GLU A 10 -0.61 6.67 0.40
N LEU A 11 -0.62 5.36 0.53
CA LEU A 11 -0.63 4.69 1.83
C LEU A 11 0.80 4.45 2.30
N LYS A 12 1.09 4.88 3.52
CA LYS A 12 2.40 4.71 4.14
C LYS A 12 2.28 4.04 5.50
N VAL A 13 3.33 3.37 5.92
CA VAL A 13 3.39 2.71 7.21
C VAL A 13 4.58 3.21 8.03
N ASN A 14 4.36 3.39 9.34
CA ASN A 14 5.42 3.59 10.31
C ASN A 14 5.46 2.36 11.22
N PRO A 15 6.37 1.41 10.99
CA PRO A 15 6.41 0.16 11.74
C PRO A 15 6.62 0.34 13.24
N GLU A 16 7.25 1.44 13.65
CA GLU A 16 7.49 1.71 15.06
C GLU A 16 6.20 1.92 15.86
N LEU A 17 5.12 2.32 15.19
CA LEU A 17 3.83 2.54 15.83
C LEU A 17 2.93 1.31 15.77
N CYS A 18 3.29 0.29 15.01
CA CYS A 18 2.47 -0.91 14.86
C CYS A 18 2.52 -1.76 16.12
N VAL A 19 1.34 -2.12 16.65
CA VAL A 19 1.24 -2.97 17.84
C VAL A 19 0.75 -4.39 17.52
N ASP A 20 0.80 -4.76 16.25
CA ASP A 20 0.47 -6.12 15.78
C ASP A 20 -0.96 -6.57 16.13
N CYS A 21 -1.89 -5.64 16.15
CA CYS A 21 -3.28 -5.94 16.53
C CYS A 21 -4.10 -6.63 15.42
N GLY A 22 -3.66 -6.54 14.17
CA GLY A 22 -4.33 -7.17 13.03
C GLY A 22 -5.63 -6.53 12.56
N LEU A 23 -6.00 -5.36 13.08
CA LEU A 23 -7.24 -4.70 12.69
C LEU A 23 -7.24 -4.27 11.22
N CYS A 24 -6.11 -3.78 10.71
CA CYS A 24 -5.98 -3.40 9.30
C CYS A 24 -6.19 -4.61 8.38
N GLU A 25 -5.63 -5.74 8.76
CA GLU A 25 -5.76 -6.99 8.00
C GLU A 25 -7.22 -7.43 7.94
N ARG A 26 -7.92 -7.39 9.07
CA ARG A 26 -9.33 -7.80 9.15
C ARG A 26 -10.30 -6.83 8.46
N ASN A 27 -9.93 -5.56 8.37
CA ASN A 27 -10.81 -4.53 7.81
C ASN A 27 -10.56 -4.22 6.34
N CYS A 28 -9.54 -4.79 5.73
CA CYS A 28 -9.26 -4.56 4.31
C CYS A 28 -10.31 -5.25 3.44
N PRO A 29 -11.05 -4.50 2.59
CA PRO A 29 -12.10 -5.12 1.76
C PRO A 29 -11.55 -6.07 0.71
N ASN A 30 -10.30 -5.92 0.30
CA ASN A 30 -9.66 -6.80 -0.67
C ASN A 30 -8.78 -7.86 -0.02
N ASN A 31 -8.77 -7.92 1.32
CA ASN A 31 -7.95 -8.87 2.06
C ASN A 31 -6.48 -8.76 1.67
N ALA A 32 -6.02 -7.54 1.46
CA ALA A 32 -4.74 -7.25 0.81
C ALA A 32 -3.61 -6.85 1.75
N ILE A 33 -3.86 -6.81 3.06
CA ILE A 33 -2.85 -6.52 4.07
C ILE A 33 -2.59 -7.76 4.91
N ARG A 34 -1.31 -8.02 5.18
CA ARG A 34 -0.88 -9.07 6.11
C ARG A 34 0.09 -8.46 7.09
N VAL A 35 -0.15 -8.65 8.37
CA VAL A 35 0.77 -8.19 9.41
C VAL A 35 1.74 -9.33 9.72
N HIS A 36 3.03 -9.06 9.56
CA HIS A 36 4.09 -10.04 9.80
C HIS A 36 5.18 -9.38 10.64
N ASP A 37 5.45 -9.97 11.79
CA ASP A 37 6.46 -9.46 12.75
C ASP A 37 6.28 -7.96 13.06
N GLY A 38 5.03 -7.55 13.28
CA GLY A 38 4.74 -6.17 13.62
C GLY A 38 4.80 -5.18 12.46
N VAL A 39 4.83 -5.69 11.22
CA VAL A 39 4.88 -4.83 10.04
C VAL A 39 3.69 -5.16 9.11
N PRO A 40 2.80 -4.21 8.87
CA PRO A 40 1.76 -4.41 7.87
C PRO A 40 2.36 -4.41 6.47
N LEU A 41 2.15 -5.49 5.73
CA LEU A 41 2.65 -5.65 4.36
C LEU A 41 1.48 -5.50 3.38
N PHE A 42 1.64 -4.63 2.41
CA PHE A 42 0.64 -4.35 1.39
C PHE A 42 1.31 -3.92 0.09
N CYS A 43 0.53 -3.77 -0.97
CA CYS A 43 1.07 -3.37 -2.28
C CYS A 43 1.76 -2.01 -2.22
N MET A 44 2.96 -1.95 -2.78
CA MET A 44 3.73 -0.70 -2.84
C MET A 44 3.27 0.23 -3.95
N HIS A 45 2.35 -0.20 -4.79
CA HIS A 45 1.89 0.55 -5.96
C HIS A 45 3.06 1.10 -6.77
N CYS A 46 3.86 0.19 -7.30
CA CYS A 46 5.05 0.51 -8.09
C CYS A 46 4.71 1.42 -9.26
N SER A 47 5.66 2.24 -9.70
CA SER A 47 5.42 3.06 -10.89
C SER A 47 5.12 2.18 -12.10
N PRO A 48 4.23 2.60 -13.01
CA PRO A 48 3.79 1.73 -14.11
C PRO A 48 4.91 1.15 -14.96
N GLU A 49 5.99 1.90 -15.13
CA GLU A 49 7.14 1.44 -15.92
C GLU A 49 7.92 0.30 -15.25
N LYS A 50 7.76 0.15 -13.95
CA LYS A 50 8.53 -0.81 -13.15
C LYS A 50 7.67 -1.87 -12.47
N ALA A 51 6.36 -1.79 -12.60
CA ALA A 51 5.45 -2.73 -11.92
C ALA A 51 5.51 -4.11 -12.58
N PRO A 52 6.06 -5.14 -11.90
CA PRO A 52 6.18 -6.46 -12.53
C PRO A 52 4.82 -7.10 -12.80
N CYS A 53 3.84 -6.91 -11.92
CA CYS A 53 2.51 -7.46 -12.11
C CYS A 53 1.83 -6.88 -13.35
N LEU A 54 1.99 -5.60 -13.59
CA LEU A 54 1.41 -4.95 -14.76
C LEU A 54 2.05 -5.46 -16.04
N ALA A 55 3.35 -5.66 -16.01
CA ALA A 55 4.12 -6.11 -17.17
C ALA A 55 3.77 -7.54 -17.59
N VAL A 56 3.45 -8.43 -16.65
CA VAL A 56 3.21 -9.84 -16.97
C VAL A 56 1.76 -10.22 -17.24
N CYS A 57 0.81 -9.34 -17.00
CA CYS A 57 -0.61 -9.70 -17.17
C CYS A 57 -0.96 -9.90 -18.65
N PRO A 58 -1.31 -11.14 -19.07
CA PRO A 58 -1.56 -11.41 -20.48
C PRO A 58 -2.86 -10.82 -21.00
N LYS A 59 -3.76 -10.45 -20.10
CA LYS A 59 -5.09 -9.91 -20.47
C LYS A 59 -5.22 -8.40 -20.25
N GLY A 60 -4.15 -7.73 -19.84
CA GLY A 60 -4.23 -6.30 -19.55
C GLY A 60 -5.19 -5.98 -18.42
N ALA A 61 -5.38 -6.92 -17.49
CA ALA A 61 -6.29 -6.73 -16.36
C ALA A 61 -5.73 -5.79 -15.30
N ILE A 62 -4.42 -5.58 -15.30
CA ILE A 62 -3.77 -4.71 -14.31
C ILE A 62 -3.49 -3.37 -14.96
N VAL A 63 -3.96 -2.30 -14.32
CA VAL A 63 -3.89 -0.95 -14.88
C VAL A 63 -3.42 0.05 -13.83
N ALA A 64 -2.83 1.14 -14.30
CA ALA A 64 -2.45 2.25 -13.43
C ALA A 64 -3.61 3.25 -13.38
N LEU A 65 -4.01 3.66 -12.17
CA LEU A 65 -5.12 4.59 -12.00
C LEU A 65 -4.82 5.49 -10.80
N GLY A 66 -4.59 6.76 -11.06
CA GLY A 66 -4.46 7.77 -10.02
C GLY A 66 -3.41 7.48 -8.95
N GLY A 67 -2.25 6.98 -9.34
CA GLY A 67 -1.19 6.60 -8.40
C GLY A 67 -1.30 5.20 -7.86
N ALA A 68 -2.39 4.49 -8.13
CA ALA A 68 -2.56 3.10 -7.72
C ALA A 68 -2.37 2.16 -8.91
N ILE A 69 -1.93 0.93 -8.62
CA ILE A 69 -1.96 -0.17 -9.59
C ILE A 69 -3.12 -1.05 -9.17
N THR A 70 -4.12 -1.21 -10.03
CA THR A 70 -5.35 -1.93 -9.71
C THR A 70 -5.59 -3.09 -10.65
N ILE A 71 -6.41 -4.04 -10.23
CA ILE A 71 -6.77 -5.21 -11.03
C ILE A 71 -8.24 -5.09 -11.45
N LYS A 72 -8.48 -5.15 -12.76
CA LYS A 72 -9.83 -5.19 -13.30
C LYS A 72 -10.33 -6.63 -13.26
N GLN A 73 -11.22 -6.94 -12.33
CA GLN A 73 -11.69 -8.29 -12.09
C GLN A 73 -12.38 -8.92 -13.30
N ASP A 74 -13.06 -8.11 -14.09
CA ASP A 74 -13.74 -8.58 -15.31
C ASP A 74 -12.77 -9.08 -16.38
N LYS A 75 -11.51 -8.69 -16.32
CA LYS A 75 -10.50 -9.11 -17.29
C LYS A 75 -9.57 -10.17 -16.73
N CYS A 76 -9.55 -10.37 -15.42
CA CYS A 76 -8.64 -11.32 -14.78
C CYS A 76 -9.06 -12.76 -15.07
N ILE A 77 -8.10 -13.58 -15.54
CA ILE A 77 -8.35 -15.00 -15.85
C ILE A 77 -7.78 -15.95 -14.78
N GLY A 78 -7.19 -15.41 -13.73
CA GLY A 78 -6.67 -16.24 -12.63
C GLY A 78 -5.39 -17.00 -12.95
N CYS A 79 -4.59 -16.55 -13.91
CA CYS A 79 -3.38 -17.26 -14.32
C CYS A 79 -2.26 -17.31 -13.25
N GLY A 80 -2.32 -16.43 -12.26
CA GLY A 80 -1.36 -16.41 -11.14
C GLY A 80 0.00 -15.80 -11.44
N LEU A 81 0.22 -15.27 -12.64
CA LEU A 81 1.53 -14.70 -12.99
C LEU A 81 1.87 -13.48 -12.11
N CYS A 82 0.90 -12.60 -11.88
CA CYS A 82 1.11 -11.41 -11.04
C CYS A 82 1.45 -11.79 -9.60
N HIS A 83 0.80 -12.84 -9.08
CA HIS A 83 1.11 -13.36 -7.76
C HIS A 83 2.56 -13.85 -7.68
N SER A 84 3.02 -14.53 -8.72
CA SER A 84 4.36 -15.11 -8.75
C SER A 84 5.47 -14.07 -8.87
N VAL A 85 5.23 -12.95 -9.54
CA VAL A 85 6.29 -11.97 -9.80
C VAL A 85 6.36 -10.84 -8.78
N CYS A 86 5.37 -10.67 -7.91
CA CYS A 86 5.40 -9.61 -6.91
C CYS A 86 6.47 -9.89 -5.86
N PRO A 87 7.48 -9.02 -5.71
CA PRO A 87 8.59 -9.28 -4.81
C PRO A 87 8.23 -9.30 -3.32
N ILE A 88 7.12 -8.66 -2.95
CA ILE A 88 6.68 -8.63 -1.55
C ILE A 88 5.44 -9.49 -1.30
N GLY A 89 4.99 -10.23 -2.31
CA GLY A 89 3.82 -11.11 -2.14
C GLY A 89 2.51 -10.38 -1.89
N ALA A 90 2.36 -9.18 -2.43
CA ALA A 90 1.19 -8.34 -2.18
C ALA A 90 -0.05 -8.74 -2.98
N VAL A 91 0.11 -9.59 -4.00
CA VAL A 91 -1.01 -10.08 -4.81
C VAL A 91 -1.41 -11.46 -4.31
N THR A 92 -2.69 -11.64 -4.03
CA THR A 92 -3.22 -12.94 -3.60
C THR A 92 -4.28 -13.44 -4.58
N ILE A 93 -4.56 -14.74 -4.54
CA ILE A 93 -5.62 -15.34 -5.36
C ILE A 93 -6.80 -15.62 -4.44
N ASN A 94 -7.98 -15.11 -4.79
CA ASN A 94 -9.17 -15.29 -3.97
C ASN A 94 -9.82 -16.67 -4.20
N GLU A 95 -10.92 -16.92 -3.49
CA GLU A 95 -11.61 -18.23 -3.53
C GLU A 95 -12.14 -18.59 -4.91
N ILE A 96 -12.47 -17.60 -5.72
CA ILE A 96 -12.97 -17.85 -7.08
C ILE A 96 -11.85 -17.89 -8.13
N GLY A 97 -10.59 -17.83 -7.67
CA GLY A 97 -9.45 -17.99 -8.56
C GLY A 97 -8.96 -16.72 -9.24
N GLN A 98 -9.41 -15.57 -8.80
CA GLN A 98 -8.96 -14.29 -9.36
C GLN A 98 -7.95 -13.61 -8.47
N ALA A 99 -7.06 -12.82 -9.07
CA ALA A 99 -6.06 -12.08 -8.33
C ALA A 99 -6.67 -10.87 -7.62
N THR A 100 -6.26 -10.63 -6.39
CA THR A 100 -6.67 -9.45 -5.62
C THR A 100 -5.46 -8.81 -4.96
N LYS A 101 -5.51 -7.50 -4.79
CA LYS A 101 -4.47 -6.74 -4.09
C LYS A 101 -5.04 -5.41 -3.61
N CYS A 102 -4.22 -4.67 -2.87
CA CYS A 102 -4.58 -3.32 -2.44
C CYS A 102 -4.83 -2.42 -3.65
N ASP A 103 -5.96 -1.72 -3.65
CA ASP A 103 -6.32 -0.74 -4.68
C ASP A 103 -6.45 0.67 -4.10
N LEU A 104 -5.87 0.91 -2.93
CA LEU A 104 -5.98 2.15 -2.16
C LEU A 104 -7.43 2.49 -1.81
N CYS A 105 -8.26 1.46 -1.67
CA CYS A 105 -9.70 1.59 -1.37
C CYS A 105 -10.46 2.40 -2.43
N GLU A 106 -10.18 2.11 -3.70
CA GLU A 106 -10.93 2.70 -4.81
C GLU A 106 -12.42 2.46 -4.59
N GLY A 107 -13.23 3.50 -4.69
CA GLY A 107 -14.66 3.41 -4.46
C GLY A 107 -15.11 3.61 -3.02
N TYR A 108 -14.18 3.75 -2.09
CA TYR A 108 -14.49 4.09 -0.70
C TYR A 108 -14.11 5.54 -0.42
N ASP A 109 -14.79 6.18 0.52
CA ASP A 109 -14.49 7.56 0.88
C ASP A 109 -13.14 7.68 1.59
N THR A 110 -12.76 6.66 2.37
CA THR A 110 -11.51 6.63 3.11
C THR A 110 -10.84 5.26 2.98
N GLN A 111 -9.57 5.21 3.27
CA GLN A 111 -8.83 3.95 3.31
C GLN A 111 -9.15 3.20 4.60
N GLN A 112 -9.73 2.03 4.47
CA GLN A 112 -10.28 1.27 5.60
C GLN A 112 -9.19 0.84 6.61
N CYS A 113 -8.00 0.51 6.14
CA CYS A 113 -6.90 0.14 7.02
C CYS A 113 -6.40 1.32 7.86
N VAL A 114 -6.40 2.52 7.30
CA VAL A 114 -6.02 3.74 8.02
C VAL A 114 -7.04 4.03 9.13
N GLU A 115 -8.33 3.93 8.80
CA GLU A 115 -9.40 4.15 9.77
C GLU A 115 -9.37 3.12 10.90
N ALA A 116 -8.99 1.88 10.60
CA ALA A 116 -8.96 0.80 11.58
C ALA A 116 -7.73 0.82 12.49
N CYS A 117 -6.66 1.49 12.09
CA CYS A 117 -5.40 1.45 12.84
C CYS A 117 -5.46 2.33 14.10
N PRO A 118 -5.41 1.74 15.32
CA PRO A 118 -5.57 2.52 16.55
C PRO A 118 -4.35 3.38 16.89
N THR A 119 -3.17 3.02 16.38
CA THR A 119 -1.93 3.73 16.69
C THR A 119 -1.47 4.64 15.55
N HIS A 120 -2.25 4.71 14.47
CA HIS A 120 -1.91 5.47 13.27
C HIS A 120 -0.58 5.06 12.63
N ALA A 121 -0.24 3.78 12.75
CA ALA A 121 0.92 3.21 12.07
C ALA A 121 0.72 3.27 10.54
N LEU A 122 -0.53 3.13 10.08
CA LEU A 122 -0.91 3.33 8.69
C LEU A 122 -1.50 4.72 8.54
N THR A 123 -1.05 5.45 7.54
CA THR A 123 -1.50 6.83 7.31
C THR A 123 -1.46 7.15 5.81
N ASN A 124 -2.35 8.02 5.40
CA ASN A 124 -2.36 8.58 4.06
C ASN A 124 -2.12 10.11 4.08
N ASP A 125 -1.76 10.63 5.24
CA ASP A 125 -1.48 12.06 5.40
C ASP A 125 -0.03 12.35 5.01
N THR A 126 0.16 12.84 3.80
CA THR A 126 1.48 13.12 3.23
C THR A 126 2.23 14.18 4.02
N GLU A 127 1.55 15.22 4.49
CA GLU A 127 2.19 16.29 5.24
C GLU A 127 2.75 15.78 6.57
N LYS A 128 1.97 14.94 7.25
CA LYS A 128 2.41 14.32 8.49
C LYS A 128 3.63 13.45 8.26
N ILE A 129 3.63 12.65 7.18
CA ILE A 129 4.76 11.79 6.84
C ILE A 129 6.02 12.61 6.62
N ILE A 130 5.92 13.72 5.87
CA ILE A 130 7.05 14.60 5.59
C ILE A 130 7.57 15.22 6.88
N HIS A 131 6.66 15.71 7.71
CA HIS A 131 7.00 16.34 8.99
C HIS A 131 7.73 15.37 9.92
N ASP A 132 7.22 14.15 10.05
CA ASP A 132 7.85 13.11 10.89
C ASP A 132 9.27 12.76 10.40
N LYS A 133 9.45 12.71 9.08
CA LYS A 133 10.77 12.48 8.48
C LYS A 133 11.72 13.63 8.77
N GLN A 134 11.25 14.86 8.64
CA GLN A 134 12.06 16.05 8.91
C GLN A 134 12.48 16.11 10.36
N ASP A 135 11.60 15.75 11.29
CA ASP A 135 11.91 15.73 12.72
C ASP A 135 13.03 14.72 13.01
N LYS A 136 12.92 13.51 12.46
CA LYS A 136 13.97 12.48 12.65
C LYS A 136 15.31 12.92 12.09
N ILE A 137 15.32 13.52 10.91
CA ILE A 137 16.53 14.03 10.28
C ILE A 137 17.13 15.16 11.14
N SER A 138 16.31 16.08 11.61
CA SER A 138 16.71 17.20 12.45
C SER A 138 17.37 16.71 13.75
N GLU A 139 16.78 15.72 14.39
CA GLU A 139 17.35 15.12 15.60
C GLU A 139 18.71 14.48 15.33
N GLY A 140 18.84 13.79 14.20
CA GLY A 140 20.10 13.19 13.76
C GLY A 140 21.18 14.23 13.57
N PHE A 141 20.86 15.33 12.89
CA PHE A 141 21.80 16.43 12.68
C PHE A 141 22.25 17.06 14.02
N LYS A 142 21.33 17.27 14.95
CA LYS A 142 21.68 17.80 16.27
C LYS A 142 22.67 16.91 16.99
N LYS A 143 22.46 15.58 16.94
CA LYS A 143 23.38 14.63 17.55
C LYS A 143 24.77 14.70 16.93
N ILE A 144 24.85 14.76 15.61
CA ILE A 144 26.11 14.86 14.89
C ILE A 144 26.85 16.16 15.28
N GLN A 145 26.15 17.28 15.31
CA GLN A 145 26.75 18.57 15.69
C GLN A 145 27.31 18.52 17.11
N THR A 146 26.62 17.84 18.03
CA THR A 146 27.10 17.69 19.40
C THR A 146 28.39 16.86 19.44
N LEU A 147 28.51 15.84 18.61
CA LEU A 147 29.69 14.99 18.56
C LEU A 147 30.91 15.68 17.93
N LEU A 148 30.67 16.69 17.11
CA LEU A 148 31.76 17.40 16.43
C LEU A 148 32.32 18.57 17.24
N LYS A 149 31.76 18.88 18.40
CA LYS A 149 32.25 19.87 19.32
C LYS A 149 33.18 19.20 20.34
#